data_59d01cf4a45e0094771bc0d8b8084a0e
#
_entry.id   59d01cf4a45e0094771bc0d8b8084a0e
#
_cell.length_a   1.000
_cell.length_b   1.000
_cell.length_c   1.000
_cell.angle_alpha   90.00
_cell.angle_beta   90.00
_cell.angle_gamma   90.00
#
_symmetry.space_group_name_H-M   'P 1'
#
loop_
_entity.id
_entity.type
_entity.pdbx_description
1 polymer ?
#
loop_
_entity_poly.entity_id
_entity_poly.type
_entity_poly.pdbx_seq_one_letter_code
_entity_poly.pdbx_strand_id
1 'polypeptide(L)'
;MPGVYIEAEYHSIWQDADGVLHDLTPYPHKFDKILFLPDHTRPYCGRQMDNFRQAVVNDRDVYRWLYLAKRCFELTNAGDLADQHGEIRLAPKAAKEYWKIMGELSKLQSRLDRRY
;
A
#
# COMPACT_ATOMS: atom_id res chain seq x y z
N MET A 1 10.94 -0.14 3.11
CA MET A 1 12.40 -0.47 3.09
C MET A 1 13.19 0.81 3.34
N PRO A 2 13.71 0.99 4.56
CA PRO A 2 14.39 2.21 4.94
C PRO A 2 15.59 2.49 4.02
N GLY A 3 15.73 3.74 3.55
CA GLY A 3 16.81 4.15 2.67
C GLY A 3 16.72 3.71 1.21
N VAL A 4 15.75 2.88 0.85
CA VAL A 4 15.56 2.34 -0.52
C VAL A 4 14.40 3.02 -1.23
N TYR A 5 13.24 3.07 -0.58
CA TYR A 5 12.09 3.84 -1.02
C TYR A 5 11.30 4.35 0.20
N ILE A 6 10.53 5.39 -0.01
CA ILE A 6 9.54 5.88 0.94
C ILE A 6 8.14 5.45 0.50
N GLU A 7 7.29 5.19 1.46
CA GLU A 7 5.89 4.84 1.24
C GLU A 7 5.03 5.64 2.21
N ALA A 8 3.97 6.25 1.71
CA ALA A 8 2.94 6.89 2.50
C ALA A 8 1.61 6.19 2.22
N GLU A 9 1.00 5.68 3.27
CA GLU A 9 -0.29 5.00 3.22
C GLU A 9 -1.41 5.99 3.55
N TYR A 10 -2.50 5.95 2.77
CA TYR A 10 -3.71 6.67 3.13
C TYR A 10 -4.35 5.99 4.33
N HIS A 11 -4.47 6.75 5.41
CA HIS A 11 -4.84 6.22 6.70
C HIS A 11 -5.84 7.14 7.40
N SER A 12 -6.89 6.57 7.97
CA SER A 12 -7.87 7.29 8.76
C SER A 12 -7.60 7.08 10.23
N ILE A 13 -7.54 8.17 10.97
CA ILE A 13 -7.40 8.16 12.42
C ILE A 13 -8.57 8.90 13.06
N TRP A 14 -8.87 8.54 14.29
CA TRP A 14 -9.89 9.19 15.08
C TRP A 14 -9.30 10.34 15.90
N GLN A 15 -10.00 11.47 15.94
CA GLN A 15 -9.67 12.60 16.79
C GLN A 15 -10.74 12.73 17.87
N ASP A 16 -10.33 12.74 19.12
CA ASP A 16 -11.25 12.91 20.25
C ASP A 16 -11.65 14.39 20.46
N ALA A 17 -12.52 14.63 21.43
CA ALA A 17 -13.03 15.97 21.75
C ALA A 17 -11.93 16.94 22.23
N ASP A 18 -10.83 16.42 22.76
CA ASP A 18 -9.67 17.20 23.23
C ASP A 18 -8.64 17.43 22.12
N GLY A 19 -8.92 16.94 20.90
CA GLY A 19 -8.05 17.06 19.73
C GLY A 19 -6.92 16.02 19.67
N VAL A 20 -6.93 15.03 20.55
CA VAL A 20 -5.93 13.95 20.57
C VAL A 20 -6.21 12.96 19.45
N LEU A 21 -5.17 12.58 18.72
CA LEU A 21 -5.25 11.66 17.58
C LEU A 21 -5.03 10.21 18.05
N HIS A 22 -5.92 9.32 17.67
CA HIS A 22 -5.91 7.91 18.00
C HIS A 22 -5.94 7.06 16.76
N ASP A 23 -4.97 6.15 16.62
CA ASP A 23 -4.97 5.12 15.60
C ASP A 23 -5.60 3.85 16.16
N LEU A 24 -6.78 3.50 15.63
CA LEU A 24 -7.55 2.34 16.05
C LEU A 24 -7.35 1.14 15.12
N THR A 25 -6.45 1.24 14.15
CA THR A 25 -6.20 0.17 13.17
C THR A 25 -5.55 -1.04 13.86
N PRO A 26 -6.11 -2.23 13.70
CA PRO A 26 -5.49 -3.45 14.22
C PRO A 26 -4.29 -3.82 13.36
N TYR A 27 -3.08 -3.57 13.86
CA TYR A 27 -1.85 -4.02 13.22
C TYR A 27 -1.41 -5.40 13.75
N PRO A 28 -0.84 -6.26 12.88
CA PRO A 28 -0.25 -7.52 13.33
C PRO A 28 0.97 -7.31 14.23
N HIS A 29 1.61 -6.14 14.14
CA HIS A 29 2.70 -5.72 15.00
C HIS A 29 2.28 -4.47 15.76
N LYS A 30 2.60 -4.42 17.07
CA LYS A 30 2.35 -3.22 17.87
C LYS A 30 3.41 -2.18 17.55
N PHE A 31 2.96 -1.06 17.00
CA PHE A 31 3.77 0.16 16.93
C PHE A 31 3.36 1.07 18.07
N ASP A 32 4.33 1.57 18.84
CA ASP A 32 4.05 2.53 19.91
C ASP A 32 3.60 3.89 19.35
N LYS A 33 4.09 4.23 18.14
CA LYS A 33 3.77 5.46 17.43
C LYS A 33 3.87 5.26 15.92
N ILE A 34 3.04 6.00 15.19
CA ILE A 34 3.13 6.16 13.74
C ILE A 34 3.40 7.62 13.40
N LEU A 35 4.10 7.87 12.30
CA LEU A 35 4.17 9.20 11.72
C LEU A 35 2.89 9.46 10.93
N PHE A 36 2.10 10.42 11.37
CA PHE A 36 0.88 10.83 10.70
C PHE A 36 0.99 12.28 10.22
N LEU A 37 0.72 12.49 8.92
CA LEU A 37 0.66 13.81 8.29
C LEU A 37 -0.78 14.09 7.86
N PRO A 38 -1.49 15.01 8.53
CA PRO A 38 -2.83 15.41 8.09
C PRO A 38 -2.77 16.00 6.68
N ASP A 39 -3.61 15.50 5.79
CA ASP A 39 -3.78 16.03 4.43
C ASP A 39 -5.25 16.34 4.15
N HIS A 40 -5.61 17.62 4.32
CA HIS A 40 -6.98 18.10 4.08
C HIS A 40 -7.29 18.27 2.60
N THR A 41 -6.31 18.17 1.71
CA THR A 41 -6.52 18.30 0.26
C THR A 41 -7.06 17.03 -0.39
N ARG A 42 -7.03 15.91 0.34
CA ARG A 42 -7.43 14.57 -0.13
C ARG A 42 -8.46 13.94 0.80
N PRO A 43 -9.71 14.42 0.81
CA PRO A 43 -10.74 13.85 1.64
C PRO A 43 -11.05 12.41 1.20
N TYR A 44 -11.45 11.58 2.16
CA TYR A 44 -11.94 10.24 1.87
C TYR A 44 -13.20 10.32 1.00
N CYS A 45 -13.18 9.66 -0.14
CA CYS A 45 -14.27 9.66 -1.13
C CYS A 45 -15.00 8.31 -1.26
N GLY A 46 -14.91 7.44 -0.25
CA GLY A 46 -15.55 6.12 -0.25
C GLY A 46 -14.81 5.05 -1.05
N ARG A 47 -13.62 5.34 -1.56
CA ARG A 47 -12.80 4.41 -2.35
C ARG A 47 -11.43 4.22 -1.72
N GLN A 48 -10.91 3.01 -1.83
CA GLN A 48 -9.52 2.73 -1.47
C GLN A 48 -8.58 3.48 -2.41
N MET A 49 -7.56 4.11 -1.86
CA MET A 49 -6.52 4.81 -2.60
C MET A 49 -5.21 4.03 -2.51
N ASP A 50 -4.45 4.03 -3.59
CA ASP A 50 -3.11 3.41 -3.58
C ASP A 50 -2.15 4.23 -2.72
N ASN A 51 -1.19 3.54 -2.11
CA ASN A 51 -0.11 4.17 -1.37
C ASN A 51 0.75 5.04 -2.30
N PHE A 52 1.17 6.19 -1.80
CA PHE A 52 2.22 6.95 -2.47
C PHE A 52 3.56 6.25 -2.24
N ARG A 53 4.33 6.03 -3.31
CA ARG A 53 5.64 5.40 -3.24
C ARG A 53 6.64 6.15 -4.10
N GLN A 54 7.84 6.34 -3.55
CA GLN A 54 8.93 7.02 -4.26
C GLN A 54 10.26 6.33 -3.97
N ALA A 55 11.01 6.00 -5.03
CA ALA A 55 12.37 5.49 -4.89
C ALA A 55 13.30 6.56 -4.30
N VAL A 56 14.16 6.17 -3.37
CA VAL A 56 15.23 7.00 -2.80
C VAL A 56 16.56 6.69 -3.48
N VAL A 57 16.73 5.46 -3.95
CA VAL A 57 17.91 5.00 -4.66
C VAL A 57 17.64 4.88 -6.17
N ASN A 58 18.66 5.07 -6.98
CA ASN A 58 18.59 4.83 -8.42
C ASN A 58 18.90 3.36 -8.72
N ASP A 59 17.91 2.50 -8.52
CA ASP A 59 18.01 1.04 -8.70
C ASP A 59 16.84 0.53 -9.57
N ARG A 60 17.19 -0.17 -10.64
CA ARG A 60 16.21 -0.73 -11.58
C ARG A 60 15.24 -1.73 -10.94
N ASP A 61 15.71 -2.53 -9.99
CA ASP A 61 14.87 -3.49 -9.27
C ASP A 61 13.88 -2.77 -8.35
N VAL A 62 14.29 -1.64 -7.75
CA VAL A 62 13.39 -0.79 -6.94
C VAL A 62 12.29 -0.18 -7.81
N TYR A 63 12.63 0.42 -8.93
CA TYR A 63 11.61 0.95 -9.86
C TYR A 63 10.66 -0.12 -10.35
N ARG A 64 11.17 -1.32 -10.65
CA ARG A 64 10.34 -2.44 -11.07
C ARG A 64 9.40 -2.91 -9.96
N TRP A 65 9.89 -2.98 -8.73
CA TRP A 65 9.09 -3.35 -7.56
C TRP A 65 7.94 -2.34 -7.35
N LEU A 66 8.25 -1.04 -7.36
CA LEU A 66 7.25 0.03 -7.20
C LEU A 66 6.17 -0.01 -8.29
N TYR A 67 6.58 -0.23 -9.54
CA TYR A 67 5.66 -0.39 -10.67
C TYR A 67 4.70 -1.59 -10.47
N LEU A 68 5.24 -2.73 -10.06
CA LEU A 68 4.45 -3.94 -9.84
C LEU A 68 3.51 -3.81 -8.65
N ALA A 69 3.94 -3.16 -7.57
CA ALA A 69 3.09 -2.87 -6.41
C ALA A 69 1.87 -2.02 -6.82
N LYS A 70 2.11 -0.96 -7.61
CA LYS A 70 1.03 -0.15 -8.19
C LYS A 70 0.10 -0.99 -9.07
N ARG A 71 0.66 -1.84 -9.92
CA ARG A 71 -0.14 -2.70 -10.81
C ARG A 71 -0.99 -3.71 -10.02
N CYS A 72 -0.47 -4.27 -8.93
CA CYS A 72 -1.27 -5.10 -8.01
C CYS A 72 -2.46 -4.35 -7.45
N PHE A 73 -2.26 -3.12 -6.97
CA PHE A 73 -3.35 -2.28 -6.48
C PHE A 73 -4.42 -2.06 -7.56
N GLU A 74 -4.02 -1.68 -8.78
CA GLU A 74 -4.94 -1.48 -9.90
C GLU A 74 -5.78 -2.73 -10.21
N LEU A 75 -5.16 -3.91 -10.19
CA LEU A 75 -5.85 -5.17 -10.45
C LEU A 75 -6.83 -5.55 -9.32
N THR A 76 -6.45 -5.33 -8.06
CA THR A 76 -7.25 -5.72 -6.90
C THR A 76 -8.34 -4.69 -6.57
N ASN A 77 -8.14 -3.43 -6.98
CA ASN A 77 -9.10 -2.34 -6.79
C ASN A 77 -9.99 -2.14 -8.03
N ALA A 78 -10.04 -3.12 -8.94
CA ALA A 78 -10.84 -3.08 -10.18
C ALA A 78 -12.36 -3.12 -9.94
N GLY A 79 -12.80 -3.01 -8.70
CA GLY A 79 -14.18 -2.87 -8.28
C GLY A 79 -14.26 -2.05 -7.01
N ASP A 80 -15.45 -1.62 -6.69
CA ASP A 80 -15.72 -0.98 -5.41
C ASP A 80 -15.61 -2.05 -4.31
N LEU A 81 -14.58 -1.97 -3.45
CA LEU A 81 -14.41 -2.91 -2.34
C LEU A 81 -15.60 -2.93 -1.39
N ALA A 82 -16.32 -1.82 -1.29
CA ALA A 82 -17.55 -1.73 -0.51
C ALA A 82 -18.64 -2.63 -1.10
N ASP A 83 -18.79 -2.69 -2.42
CA ASP A 83 -19.75 -3.54 -3.11
C ASP A 83 -19.37 -5.03 -3.04
N GLN A 84 -18.13 -5.32 -2.75
CA GLN A 84 -17.61 -6.69 -2.62
C GLN A 84 -17.50 -7.15 -1.15
N HIS A 85 -17.99 -6.38 -0.21
CA HIS A 85 -17.89 -6.67 1.23
C HIS A 85 -16.45 -7.01 1.71
N GLY A 86 -15.45 -6.36 1.13
CA GLY A 86 -14.05 -6.61 1.42
C GLY A 86 -13.44 -7.83 0.73
N GLU A 87 -14.21 -8.60 -0.04
CA GLU A 87 -13.69 -9.71 -0.84
C GLU A 87 -13.18 -9.20 -2.20
N ILE A 88 -11.96 -9.59 -2.55
CA ILE A 88 -11.39 -9.28 -3.86
C ILE A 88 -11.73 -10.40 -4.83
N ARG A 89 -12.56 -10.10 -5.81
CA ARG A 89 -12.94 -11.03 -6.88
C ARG A 89 -12.33 -10.59 -8.20
N LEU A 90 -11.36 -11.34 -8.68
CA LEU A 90 -10.70 -11.07 -9.94
C LEU A 90 -11.26 -11.93 -11.06
N ALA A 91 -11.49 -11.33 -12.24
CA ALA A 91 -11.71 -12.10 -13.46
C ALA A 91 -10.50 -13.02 -13.75
N PRO A 92 -10.69 -14.18 -14.40
CA PRO A 92 -9.62 -15.18 -14.60
C PRO A 92 -8.33 -14.61 -15.21
N LYS A 93 -8.44 -13.69 -16.16
CA LYS A 93 -7.28 -13.02 -16.78
C LYS A 93 -6.53 -12.13 -15.78
N ALA A 94 -7.28 -11.34 -14.99
CA ALA A 94 -6.70 -10.48 -13.96
C ALA A 94 -6.08 -11.30 -12.82
N ALA A 95 -6.71 -12.40 -12.42
CA ALA A 95 -6.16 -13.32 -11.43
C ALA A 95 -4.83 -13.93 -11.88
N LYS A 96 -4.73 -14.35 -13.14
CA LYS A 96 -3.49 -14.89 -13.71
C LYS A 96 -2.37 -13.84 -13.71
N GLU A 97 -2.68 -12.60 -14.09
CA GLU A 97 -1.73 -11.50 -14.05
C GLU A 97 -1.29 -11.19 -12.61
N TYR A 98 -2.23 -11.11 -11.68
CA TYR A 98 -1.97 -10.87 -10.26
C TYR A 98 -0.99 -11.88 -9.68
N TRP A 99 -1.21 -13.19 -9.86
CA TRP A 99 -0.32 -14.21 -9.34
C TRP A 99 1.07 -14.19 -9.97
N LYS A 100 1.17 -13.84 -11.26
CA LYS A 100 2.47 -13.62 -11.93
C LYS A 100 3.23 -12.45 -11.29
N ILE A 101 2.54 -11.34 -11.03
CA ILE A 101 3.12 -10.16 -10.37
C ILE A 101 3.58 -10.50 -8.95
N MET A 102 2.76 -11.21 -8.17
CA MET A 102 3.11 -11.62 -6.81
C MET A 102 4.38 -12.47 -6.77
N GLY A 103 4.53 -13.39 -7.71
CA GLY A 103 5.76 -14.20 -7.85
C GLY A 103 6.98 -13.35 -8.21
N GLU A 104 6.84 -12.34 -9.07
CA GLU A 104 7.91 -11.42 -9.43
C GLU A 104 8.29 -10.50 -8.26
N LEU A 105 7.29 -9.94 -7.54
CA LEU A 105 7.50 -9.12 -6.35
C LEU A 105 8.29 -9.87 -5.28
N SER A 106 7.93 -11.12 -4.99
CA SER A 106 8.66 -11.94 -4.03
C SER A 106 10.14 -12.14 -4.39
N LYS A 107 10.43 -12.37 -5.68
CA LYS A 107 11.81 -12.48 -6.17
C LYS A 107 12.59 -11.16 -6.08
N LEU A 108 11.93 -10.06 -6.43
CA LEU A 108 12.52 -8.72 -6.33
C LEU A 108 12.80 -8.37 -4.87
N GLN A 109 11.84 -8.62 -3.97
CA GLN A 109 12.01 -8.40 -2.53
C GLN A 109 13.23 -9.14 -2.01
N SER A 110 13.34 -10.43 -2.30
CA SER A 110 14.49 -11.25 -1.88
C SER A 110 15.84 -10.74 -2.44
N ARG A 111 15.85 -10.13 -3.62
CA ARG A 111 17.07 -9.50 -4.17
C ARG A 111 17.42 -8.19 -3.47
N LEU A 112 16.41 -7.36 -3.21
CA LEU A 112 16.57 -6.10 -2.52
C LEU A 112 17.02 -6.29 -1.08
N ASP A 113 16.44 -7.26 -0.35
CA ASP A 113 16.82 -7.60 1.03
C ASP A 113 18.28 -8.09 1.15
N ARG A 114 18.84 -8.65 0.08
CA ARG A 114 20.26 -9.03 0.06
C ARG A 114 21.21 -7.90 -0.32
N ARG A 115 20.67 -6.85 -0.94
CA ARG A 115 21.48 -5.70 -1.44
C ARG A 115 21.52 -4.57 -0.42
N TYR A 116 20.46 -4.40 0.30
CA TYR A 116 20.25 -3.33 1.28
C TYR A 116 20.01 -3.90 2.69
#